data_8432c364ace06e7dd777f768316d45a8
#
_entry.id   8432c364ace06e7dd777f768316d45a8
#
_cell.length_a   1.000
_cell.length_b   1.000
_cell.length_c   1.000
_cell.angle_alpha   90.00
_cell.angle_beta   90.00
_cell.angle_gamma   90.00
#
_symmetry.space_group_name_H-M   'P 1'
#
loop_
_entity.id
_entity.type
_entity.pdbx_description
1 polymer ?
#
loop_
_entity_poly.entity_id
_entity_poly.type
_entity_poly.pdbx_seq_one_letter_code
_entity_poly.pdbx_strand_id
1 'polypeptide(L)'
;MTHYTLAGIDPGLVHNGVVALHIDTEARTLAVRHVIVEGQLNADLEPWPEATAQEVRVEWSALFREFGMTDCLGYTFIEQYRDRGTAFVQHGPMRRLETLLKQRMPEAKLVDNTGVKRVIKPGLMKLLGLWNFPTTSHRDLQAAARIMLYGAVKNDQLNRVLYQVVTEIKDGTTWERL
;
A
#
# COMPACT_ATOMS: atom_id res chain seq x y z
N MET A 1 10.20 19.56 6.56
CA MET A 1 10.31 18.17 6.10
C MET A 1 9.80 18.17 4.67
N THR A 2 10.65 17.86 3.72
CA THR A 2 10.39 18.01 2.27
C THR A 2 10.16 16.67 1.56
N HIS A 3 10.63 15.59 2.19
CA HIS A 3 10.49 14.23 1.68
C HIS A 3 9.42 13.45 2.45
N TYR A 4 8.52 12.83 1.69
CA TYR A 4 7.47 11.96 2.22
C TYR A 4 7.47 10.64 1.46
N THR A 5 7.36 9.54 2.17
CA THR A 5 7.11 8.24 1.56
C THR A 5 5.86 7.64 2.16
N LEU A 6 4.92 7.32 1.30
CA LEU A 6 3.67 6.66 1.65
C LEU A 6 3.70 5.25 1.09
N ALA A 7 3.18 4.31 1.84
CA ALA A 7 3.06 2.93 1.39
C ALA A 7 1.63 2.41 1.55
N GLY A 8 1.18 1.61 0.61
CA GLY A 8 -0.09 0.91 0.65
C GLY A 8 0.08 -0.58 0.43
N ILE A 9 -0.65 -1.36 1.18
CA ILE A 9 -0.66 -2.82 1.09
C ILE A 9 -2.10 -3.29 0.94
N ASP A 10 -2.35 -4.03 -0.13
CA ASP A 10 -3.57 -4.79 -0.36
C ASP A 10 -3.27 -6.27 -0.08
N PRO A 11 -3.60 -6.79 1.11
CA PRO A 11 -3.29 -8.16 1.47
C PRO A 11 -4.18 -9.15 0.72
N GLY A 12 -3.57 -10.16 0.13
CA GLY A 12 -4.27 -11.28 -0.50
C GLY A 12 -3.60 -12.61 -0.17
N LEU A 13 -4.35 -13.69 -0.18
CA LEU A 13 -3.81 -15.02 0.13
C LEU A 13 -2.85 -15.52 -0.94
N VAL A 14 -3.03 -15.09 -2.18
CA VAL A 14 -2.23 -15.51 -3.33
C VAL A 14 -1.28 -14.39 -3.76
N HIS A 15 -1.80 -13.18 -3.88
CA HIS A 15 -1.01 -12.01 -4.26
C HIS A 15 -1.25 -10.87 -3.27
N ASN A 16 -0.18 -10.24 -2.83
CA ASN A 16 -0.23 -9.03 -2.03
C ASN A 16 0.27 -7.87 -2.88
N GLY A 17 -0.57 -6.89 -3.12
CA GLY A 17 -0.17 -5.67 -3.80
C GLY A 17 0.54 -4.72 -2.84
N VAL A 18 1.74 -4.27 -3.18
CA VAL A 18 2.47 -3.26 -2.42
C VAL A 18 2.85 -2.11 -3.33
N VAL A 19 2.51 -0.90 -2.92
CA VAL A 19 2.83 0.32 -3.66
C VAL A 19 3.42 1.35 -2.71
N ALA A 20 4.51 2.00 -3.12
CA ALA A 20 5.07 3.15 -2.43
C ALA A 20 5.06 4.37 -3.35
N LEU A 21 4.75 5.53 -2.78
CA LEU A 21 4.83 6.84 -3.42
C LEU A 21 5.80 7.71 -2.63
N HIS A 22 6.90 8.08 -3.26
CA HIS A 22 7.88 9.03 -2.74
C HIS A 22 7.56 10.42 -3.30
N ILE A 23 7.50 11.40 -2.44
CA ILE A 23 7.22 12.80 -2.77
C ILE A 23 8.33 13.66 -2.21
N ASP A 24 9.01 14.40 -3.07
CA ASP A 24 9.90 15.47 -2.67
C ASP A 24 9.28 16.80 -3.10
N THR A 25 8.81 17.58 -2.12
CA THR A 25 8.12 18.84 -2.38
C THR A 25 9.07 19.98 -2.74
N GLU A 26 10.36 19.88 -2.43
CA GLU A 26 11.38 20.86 -2.77
C GLU A 26 11.90 20.63 -4.19
N ALA A 27 12.31 19.39 -4.48
CA ALA A 27 12.74 19.00 -5.82
C ALA A 27 11.60 18.87 -6.82
N ARG A 28 10.34 18.83 -6.34
CA ARG A 28 9.14 18.54 -7.15
C ARG A 28 9.25 17.24 -7.92
N THR A 29 9.60 16.18 -7.21
CA THR A 29 9.70 14.84 -7.79
C THR A 29 8.69 13.88 -7.19
N LEU A 30 8.18 12.97 -8.03
CA LEU A 30 7.34 11.84 -7.67
C LEU A 30 8.00 10.55 -8.14
N ALA A 31 8.24 9.61 -7.24
CA ALA A 31 8.66 8.26 -7.61
C ALA A 31 7.65 7.22 -7.13
N VAL A 32 7.28 6.32 -8.03
CA VAL A 32 6.36 5.20 -7.71
C VAL A 32 7.17 3.91 -7.75
N ARG A 33 7.11 3.17 -6.66
CA ARG A 33 7.64 1.80 -6.57
C ARG A 33 6.50 0.84 -6.30
N HIS A 34 6.57 -0.36 -6.86
CA HIS A 34 5.52 -1.36 -6.68
C HIS A 34 6.08 -2.77 -6.80
N VAL A 35 5.42 -3.69 -6.11
CA VAL A 35 5.72 -5.12 -6.20
C VAL A 35 4.46 -5.93 -5.90
N ILE A 36 4.36 -7.10 -6.51
CA ILE A 36 3.44 -8.15 -6.09
C ILE A 36 4.25 -9.15 -5.29
N VAL A 37 3.84 -9.36 -4.04
CA VAL A 37 4.39 -10.41 -3.19
C VAL A 37 3.48 -11.61 -3.29
N GLU A 38 4.00 -12.71 -3.80
CA GLU A 38 3.25 -13.97 -3.86
C GLU A 38 3.01 -14.50 -2.45
N GLY A 39 1.75 -14.77 -2.13
CA GLY A 39 1.37 -15.37 -0.87
C GLY A 39 1.69 -16.85 -0.87
N GLN A 40 2.42 -17.32 0.13
CA GLN A 40 2.70 -18.75 0.33
C GLN A 40 1.69 -19.41 1.28
N LEU A 41 0.44 -18.97 1.29
CA LEU A 41 -0.59 -19.65 2.04
C LEU A 41 -1.05 -20.87 1.24
N ASN A 42 -0.49 -22.03 1.60
CA ASN A 42 -1.02 -23.32 1.15
C ASN A 42 -2.52 -23.40 1.48
N ALA A 43 -3.29 -23.94 0.55
CA ALA A 43 -4.73 -24.16 0.69
C ALA A 43 -5.09 -25.03 1.91
N ASP A 44 -4.14 -25.75 2.49
CA ASP A 44 -4.32 -26.74 3.54
C ASP A 44 -4.35 -26.19 4.97
N LEU A 45 -4.41 -24.85 5.14
CA LEU A 45 -4.74 -24.20 6.42
C LEU A 45 -3.88 -24.56 7.66
N GLU A 46 -2.76 -25.25 7.48
CA GLU A 46 -1.82 -25.47 8.56
C GLU A 46 -1.26 -24.13 9.04
N PRO A 47 -1.14 -23.90 10.36
CA PRO A 47 -0.46 -22.72 10.86
C PRO A 47 0.96 -22.72 10.28
N TRP A 48 1.37 -21.59 9.71
CA TRP A 48 2.73 -21.43 9.18
C TRP A 48 3.72 -21.95 10.23
N PRO A 49 4.60 -22.91 9.90
CA PRO A 49 5.67 -23.29 10.79
C PRO A 49 6.45 -22.03 11.18
N GLU A 50 6.96 -21.96 12.40
CA GLU A 50 7.71 -20.79 12.88
C GLU A 50 8.86 -20.40 11.93
N ALA A 51 9.49 -21.40 11.31
CA ALA A 51 10.52 -21.20 10.29
C ALA A 51 10.00 -20.41 9.07
N THR A 52 8.82 -20.77 8.55
CA THR A 52 8.22 -20.09 7.38
C THR A 52 7.79 -18.65 7.74
N ALA A 53 7.33 -18.43 8.97
CA ALA A 53 7.04 -17.08 9.45
C ALA A 53 8.33 -16.23 9.57
N GLN A 54 9.47 -16.86 9.82
CA GLN A 54 10.76 -16.19 9.89
C GLN A 54 11.35 -15.88 8.50
N GLU A 55 11.16 -16.76 7.53
CA GLU A 55 11.55 -16.56 6.13
C GLU A 55 10.74 -15.44 5.50
N VAL A 56 9.44 -15.45 5.65
CA VAL A 56 8.57 -14.34 5.24
C VAL A 56 8.95 -13.02 5.93
N ARG A 57 9.47 -13.09 7.16
CA ARG A 57 10.06 -11.95 7.86
C ARG A 57 11.18 -11.29 7.09
N VAL A 58 12.14 -12.10 6.69
CA VAL A 58 13.35 -11.61 6.04
C VAL A 58 13.00 -11.01 4.68
N GLU A 59 12.12 -11.67 3.92
CA GLU A 59 11.69 -11.20 2.60
C GLU A 59 10.94 -9.87 2.68
N TRP A 60 9.97 -9.71 3.57
CA TRP A 60 9.26 -8.44 3.72
C TRP A 60 10.16 -7.32 4.23
N SER A 61 11.06 -7.60 5.17
CA SER A 61 12.01 -6.60 5.67
C SER A 61 13.07 -6.22 4.65
N ALA A 62 13.50 -7.18 3.81
CA ALA A 62 14.41 -6.91 2.69
C ALA A 62 13.69 -6.08 1.62
N LEU A 63 12.46 -6.48 1.27
CA LEU A 63 11.59 -5.78 0.36
C LEU A 63 11.38 -4.32 0.79
N PHE A 64 11.02 -4.08 2.05
CA PHE A 64 10.82 -2.73 2.56
C PHE A 64 12.09 -1.89 2.52
N ARG A 65 13.26 -2.49 2.77
CA ARG A 65 14.56 -1.80 2.62
C ARG A 65 14.86 -1.45 1.16
N GLU A 66 14.66 -2.40 0.25
CA GLU A 66 14.87 -2.21 -1.19
C GLU A 66 13.97 -1.11 -1.75
N PHE A 67 12.74 -1.00 -1.24
CA PHE A 67 11.79 0.05 -1.61
C PHE A 67 12.01 1.38 -0.90
N GLY A 68 13.06 1.52 -0.09
CA GLY A 68 13.29 2.75 0.69
C GLY A 68 12.20 3.03 1.73
N MET A 69 11.49 1.97 2.15
CA MET A 69 10.35 2.07 3.08
C MET A 69 10.76 1.99 4.55
N THR A 70 12.05 1.84 4.85
CA THR A 70 12.56 1.76 6.23
C THR A 70 12.28 3.02 7.05
N ASP A 71 12.23 4.18 6.39
CA ASP A 71 11.95 5.47 7.02
C ASP A 71 10.46 5.85 7.00
N CYS A 72 9.59 4.96 6.47
CA CYS A 72 8.20 5.26 6.15
C CYS A 72 7.19 4.53 7.02
N LEU A 73 7.63 3.86 8.07
CA LEU A 73 6.77 3.07 8.95
C LEU A 73 5.56 3.87 9.48
N GLY A 74 5.73 5.19 9.67
CA GLY A 74 4.65 6.08 10.09
C GLY A 74 3.57 6.35 9.04
N TYR A 75 3.83 6.05 7.76
CA TYR A 75 2.91 6.33 6.64
C TYR A 75 2.55 5.08 5.83
N THR A 76 2.61 3.92 6.44
CA THR A 76 2.16 2.66 5.83
C THR A 76 0.69 2.41 6.16
N PHE A 77 -0.07 2.06 5.13
CA PHE A 77 -1.51 1.79 5.20
C PHE A 77 -1.77 0.38 4.68
N ILE A 78 -2.45 -0.42 5.49
CA ILE A 78 -2.80 -1.81 5.16
C ILE A 78 -4.31 -1.89 5.02
N GLU A 79 -4.83 -2.52 3.96
CA GLU A 79 -6.25 -2.78 3.86
C GLU A 79 -6.70 -3.67 5.02
N GLN A 80 -7.70 -3.18 5.76
CA GLN A 80 -8.31 -3.95 6.82
C GLN A 80 -9.22 -5.02 6.23
N TYR A 81 -8.97 -6.26 6.60
CA TYR A 81 -9.85 -7.35 6.22
C TYR A 81 -11.23 -7.20 6.88
N ARG A 82 -12.28 -7.26 6.07
CA ARG A 82 -13.68 -7.31 6.55
C ARG A 82 -14.35 -8.59 6.10
N ASP A 83 -14.90 -9.29 7.06
CA ASP A 83 -15.84 -10.36 6.79
C ASP A 83 -17.13 -9.77 6.21
N ARG A 84 -17.42 -10.12 4.96
CA ARG A 84 -18.65 -9.69 4.26
C ARG A 84 -19.73 -10.76 4.25
N GLY A 85 -19.60 -11.80 5.08
CA GLY A 85 -20.60 -12.88 5.18
C GLY A 85 -20.67 -13.78 3.95
N THR A 86 -19.68 -13.75 3.07
CA THR A 86 -19.63 -14.63 1.88
C THR A 86 -19.05 -15.99 2.26
N ALA A 87 -19.79 -17.05 2.03
CA ALA A 87 -19.46 -18.44 2.41
C ALA A 87 -18.16 -19.00 1.81
N PHE A 88 -17.56 -18.31 0.84
CA PHE A 88 -16.38 -18.75 0.10
C PHE A 88 -15.09 -18.09 0.51
N VAL A 89 -15.09 -17.21 1.51
CA VAL A 89 -13.88 -16.48 1.91
C VAL A 89 -13.23 -17.18 3.10
N GLN A 90 -11.95 -17.45 2.97
CA GLN A 90 -11.14 -18.02 4.05
C GLN A 90 -10.84 -16.95 5.11
N HIS A 91 -11.82 -16.67 5.98
CA HIS A 91 -11.74 -15.61 6.98
C HIS A 91 -10.56 -15.77 7.95
N GLY A 92 -10.30 -17.00 8.39
CA GLY A 92 -9.20 -17.31 9.29
C GLY A 92 -7.82 -16.92 8.72
N PRO A 93 -7.44 -17.40 7.54
CA PRO A 93 -6.19 -17.05 6.88
C PRO A 93 -6.02 -15.54 6.65
N MET A 94 -7.06 -14.85 6.18
CA MET A 94 -6.97 -13.40 5.95
C MET A 94 -6.76 -12.61 7.25
N ARG A 95 -7.43 -12.97 8.33
CA ARG A 95 -7.21 -12.35 9.65
C ARG A 95 -5.81 -12.63 10.19
N ARG A 96 -5.28 -13.84 9.97
CA ARG A 96 -3.90 -14.16 10.34
C ARG A 96 -2.90 -13.31 9.55
N LEU A 97 -3.09 -13.17 8.24
CA LEU A 97 -2.24 -12.34 7.39
C LEU A 97 -2.26 -10.88 7.86
N GLU A 98 -3.43 -10.31 8.14
CA GLU A 98 -3.56 -8.95 8.70
C GLU A 98 -2.81 -8.84 10.04
N THR A 99 -2.98 -9.82 10.93
CA THR A 99 -2.29 -9.85 12.22
C THR A 99 -0.77 -9.91 12.04
N LEU A 100 -0.28 -10.75 11.14
CA LEU A 100 1.15 -10.86 10.84
C LEU A 100 1.72 -9.55 10.28
N LEU A 101 1.04 -8.96 9.32
CA LEU A 101 1.45 -7.66 8.76
C LEU A 101 1.49 -6.59 9.84
N LYS A 102 0.51 -6.55 10.73
CA LYS A 102 0.46 -5.60 11.83
C LYS A 102 1.55 -5.83 12.88
N GLN A 103 1.88 -7.09 13.17
CA GLN A 103 3.00 -7.43 14.05
C GLN A 103 4.36 -7.02 13.46
N ARG A 104 4.49 -7.05 12.13
CA ARG A 104 5.71 -6.65 11.42
C ARG A 104 5.86 -5.15 11.28
N MET A 105 4.75 -4.49 11.13
CA MET A 105 4.66 -3.06 10.92
C MET A 105 3.71 -2.46 11.97
N PRO A 106 4.12 -2.41 13.25
CA PRO A 106 3.24 -1.94 14.33
C PRO A 106 2.74 -0.52 14.09
N GLU A 107 3.53 0.32 13.43
CA GLU A 107 3.18 1.71 13.09
C GLU A 107 2.22 1.81 11.88
N ALA A 108 2.09 0.76 11.08
CA ALA A 108 1.18 0.77 9.94
C ALA A 108 -0.28 0.94 10.40
N LYS A 109 -1.05 1.70 9.64
CA LYS A 109 -2.47 1.97 9.93
C LYS A 109 -3.36 1.04 9.14
N LEU A 110 -4.29 0.37 9.81
CA LEU A 110 -5.34 -0.38 9.15
C LEU A 110 -6.36 0.57 8.55
N VAL A 111 -6.71 0.35 7.30
CA VAL A 111 -7.63 1.19 6.53
C VAL A 111 -8.81 0.36 6.05
N ASP A 112 -9.99 0.74 6.50
CA ASP A 112 -11.24 0.18 5.98
C ASP A 112 -11.45 0.60 4.52
N ASN A 113 -11.62 -0.36 3.62
CA ASN A 113 -11.81 -0.10 2.20
C ASN A 113 -13.23 0.36 1.83
N THR A 114 -14.14 0.45 2.81
CA THR A 114 -15.51 0.91 2.57
C THR A 114 -15.52 2.34 2.04
N GLY A 115 -16.01 2.51 0.83
CA GLY A 115 -16.09 3.82 0.19
C GLY A 115 -14.78 4.36 -0.41
N VAL A 116 -13.66 3.64 -0.32
CA VAL A 116 -12.36 4.05 -0.88
C VAL A 116 -12.49 4.46 -2.36
N LYS A 117 -13.16 3.65 -3.18
CA LYS A 117 -13.38 3.94 -4.62
C LYS A 117 -14.22 5.21 -4.85
N ARG A 118 -15.04 5.60 -3.88
CA ARG A 118 -15.85 6.83 -3.96
C ARG A 118 -14.99 8.07 -3.70
N VAL A 119 -14.02 7.97 -2.81
CA VAL A 119 -13.11 9.08 -2.44
C VAL A 119 -11.93 9.14 -3.41
N ILE A 120 -11.24 8.03 -3.61
CA ILE A 120 -10.05 7.96 -4.46
C ILE A 120 -10.45 7.58 -5.89
N LYS A 121 -10.62 8.61 -6.71
CA LYS A 121 -11.04 8.45 -8.11
C LYS A 121 -9.86 8.08 -9.02
N PRO A 122 -10.12 7.41 -10.15
CA PRO A 122 -9.08 7.08 -11.14
C PRO A 122 -8.28 8.30 -11.63
N GLY A 123 -8.92 9.46 -11.73
CA GLY A 123 -8.27 10.70 -12.15
C GLY A 123 -7.13 11.13 -11.23
N LEU A 124 -7.32 11.03 -9.90
CA LEU A 124 -6.28 11.30 -8.92
C LEU A 124 -5.12 10.30 -9.05
N MET A 125 -5.43 9.02 -9.19
CA MET A 125 -4.43 7.98 -9.34
C MET A 125 -3.59 8.16 -10.62
N LYS A 126 -4.25 8.48 -11.75
CA LYS A 126 -3.55 8.79 -13.01
C LYS A 126 -2.63 9.99 -12.89
N LEU A 127 -3.11 11.04 -12.22
CA LEU A 127 -2.35 12.27 -11.98
C LEU A 127 -1.06 12.00 -11.19
N LEU A 128 -1.10 11.07 -10.24
CA LEU A 128 0.03 10.69 -9.39
C LEU A 128 0.86 9.53 -9.95
N GLY A 129 0.56 9.00 -11.14
CA GLY A 129 1.27 7.86 -11.74
C GLY A 129 0.91 6.49 -11.14
N LEU A 130 -0.19 6.41 -10.38
CA LEU A 130 -0.61 5.23 -9.61
C LEU A 130 -1.72 4.40 -10.30
N TRP A 131 -1.87 4.54 -11.61
CA TRP A 131 -2.96 3.86 -12.34
C TRP A 131 -2.49 2.71 -13.22
N ASN A 132 -1.42 2.92 -13.97
CA ASN A 132 -0.90 1.95 -14.93
C ASN A 132 0.32 1.26 -14.35
N PHE A 133 0.16 0.00 -13.96
CA PHE A 133 1.25 -0.86 -13.52
C PHE A 133 1.54 -1.91 -14.60
N PRO A 134 2.80 -2.11 -15.01
CA PRO A 134 3.17 -3.02 -16.08
C PRO A 134 3.20 -4.48 -15.61
N THR A 135 2.07 -4.98 -15.10
CA THR A 135 1.93 -6.35 -14.58
C THR A 135 0.50 -6.87 -14.77
N THR A 136 0.36 -8.19 -14.83
CA THR A 136 -0.96 -8.86 -14.88
C THR A 136 -1.80 -8.63 -13.63
N SER A 137 -1.16 -8.48 -12.47
CA SER A 137 -1.80 -8.20 -11.17
C SER A 137 -1.97 -6.70 -10.89
N HIS A 138 -2.12 -5.89 -11.94
CA HIS A 138 -2.27 -4.42 -11.81
C HIS A 138 -3.46 -4.00 -10.94
N ARG A 139 -4.49 -4.85 -10.80
CA ARG A 139 -5.67 -4.55 -9.96
C ARG A 139 -5.33 -4.54 -8.47
N ASP A 140 -4.47 -5.45 -8.02
CA ASP A 140 -4.02 -5.53 -6.63
C ASP A 140 -3.15 -4.32 -6.29
N LEU A 141 -2.29 -3.90 -7.21
CA LEU A 141 -1.52 -2.67 -7.08
C LEU A 141 -2.40 -1.41 -7.07
N GLN A 142 -3.44 -1.37 -7.90
CA GLN A 142 -4.42 -0.27 -7.85
C GLN A 142 -5.20 -0.25 -6.54
N ALA A 143 -5.50 -1.41 -5.95
CA ALA A 143 -6.14 -1.50 -4.65
C ALA A 143 -5.21 -0.98 -3.56
N ALA A 144 -3.95 -1.45 -3.52
CA ALA A 144 -2.92 -0.96 -2.60
C ALA A 144 -2.72 0.56 -2.70
N ALA A 145 -2.62 1.09 -3.93
CA ALA A 145 -2.49 2.53 -4.16
C ALA A 145 -3.71 3.33 -3.65
N ARG A 146 -4.92 2.79 -3.83
CA ARG A 146 -6.13 3.44 -3.28
C ARG A 146 -6.15 3.46 -1.76
N ILE A 147 -5.75 2.35 -1.12
CA ILE A 147 -5.64 2.25 0.35
C ILE A 147 -4.64 3.28 0.87
N MET A 148 -3.47 3.36 0.24
CA MET A 148 -2.44 4.36 0.56
C MET A 148 -2.99 5.79 0.49
N LEU A 149 -3.57 6.17 -0.64
CA LEU A 149 -4.11 7.52 -0.84
C LEU A 149 -5.27 7.83 0.11
N TYR A 150 -6.15 6.85 0.35
CA TYR A 150 -7.27 7.04 1.27
C TYR A 150 -6.82 7.23 2.72
N GLY A 151 -5.83 6.45 3.16
CA GLY A 151 -5.20 6.64 4.47
C GLY A 151 -4.49 7.99 4.57
N ALA A 152 -3.79 8.41 3.51
CA ALA A 152 -3.11 9.69 3.46
C ALA A 152 -4.09 10.89 3.51
N VAL A 153 -5.21 10.82 2.78
CA VAL A 153 -6.25 11.88 2.81
C VAL A 153 -6.87 12.03 4.21
N LYS A 154 -6.90 10.97 5.01
CA LYS A 154 -7.37 11.01 6.40
C LYS A 154 -6.31 11.48 7.41
N ASN A 155 -5.10 11.69 6.98
CA ASN A 155 -4.01 12.22 7.79
C ASN A 155 -3.79 13.69 7.42
N ASP A 156 -3.98 14.61 8.34
CA ASP A 156 -3.96 16.07 8.07
C ASP A 156 -2.67 16.55 7.40
N GLN A 157 -1.52 16.03 7.82
CA GLN A 157 -0.23 16.39 7.24
C GLN A 157 -0.11 15.89 5.80
N LEU A 158 -0.37 14.61 5.57
CA LEU A 158 -0.26 14.00 4.24
C LEU A 158 -1.32 14.54 3.28
N ASN A 159 -2.52 14.84 3.78
CA ASN A 159 -3.57 15.45 2.98
C ASN A 159 -3.14 16.82 2.44
N ARG A 160 -2.49 17.65 3.27
CA ARG A 160 -1.95 18.96 2.82
C ARG A 160 -0.89 18.77 1.74
N VAL A 161 0.03 17.81 1.92
CA VAL A 161 1.06 17.51 0.92
C VAL A 161 0.44 17.02 -0.39
N LEU A 162 -0.48 16.07 -0.34
CA LEU A 162 -1.18 15.58 -1.54
C LEU A 162 -1.97 16.69 -2.23
N TYR A 163 -2.64 17.54 -1.45
CA TYR A 163 -3.38 18.69 -1.99
C TYR A 163 -2.46 19.66 -2.73
N GLN A 164 -1.32 20.00 -2.12
CA GLN A 164 -0.31 20.86 -2.76
C GLN A 164 0.16 20.26 -4.08
N VAL A 165 0.63 19.00 -4.08
CA VAL A 165 1.11 18.29 -5.27
C VAL A 165 0.06 18.31 -6.38
N VAL A 166 -1.17 17.93 -6.04
CA VAL A 166 -2.29 17.86 -7.01
C VAL A 166 -2.63 19.23 -7.58
N THR A 167 -2.63 20.25 -6.75
CA THR A 167 -2.91 21.63 -7.18
C THR A 167 -1.82 22.14 -8.10
N GLU A 168 -0.56 22.02 -7.70
CA GLU A 168 0.58 22.45 -8.53
C GLU A 168 0.61 21.75 -9.89
N ILE A 169 0.37 20.42 -9.95
CA ILE A 169 0.30 19.71 -11.24
C ILE A 169 -0.85 20.22 -12.10
N LYS A 170 -2.02 20.50 -11.54
CA LYS A 170 -3.17 21.01 -12.28
C LYS A 170 -2.96 22.43 -12.79
N ASP A 171 -2.22 23.23 -12.05
CA ASP A 171 -1.87 24.61 -12.42
C ASP A 171 -0.70 24.67 -13.43
N GLY A 172 -0.24 23.52 -13.91
CA GLY A 172 0.80 23.42 -14.94
C GLY A 172 2.22 23.40 -14.39
N THR A 173 2.42 23.32 -13.07
CA THR A 173 3.75 23.15 -12.49
C THR A 173 4.28 21.76 -12.84
N THR A 174 5.51 21.71 -13.37
CA THR A 174 6.16 20.46 -13.73
C THR A 174 6.61 19.72 -12.47
N TRP A 175 6.16 18.49 -12.35
CA TRP A 175 6.63 17.51 -11.39
C TRP A 175 7.32 16.38 -12.13
N GLU A 176 8.60 16.16 -11.84
CA GLU A 176 9.38 15.08 -12.45
C GLU A 176 8.91 13.72 -11.89
N ARG A 177 8.80 12.74 -12.78
CA ARG A 177 8.46 11.36 -12.43
C ARG A 177 9.67 10.47 -12.62
N LEU A 178 10.15 9.88 -11.51
CA LEU A 178 11.34 9.05 -11.43
C LEU A 178 11.00 7.57 -11.46
#